data_d269f21271be91093b60197ff053aa54
#
_entry.id   d269f21271be91093b60197ff053aa54
#
_cell.length_a   1.000
_cell.length_b   1.000
_cell.length_c   1.000
_cell.angle_alpha   90.00
_cell.angle_beta   90.00
_cell.angle_gamma   90.00
#
_symmetry.space_group_name_H-M   'P 1'
#
loop_
_entity.id
_entity.type
_entity.pdbx_description
1 polymer ?
#
loop_
_entity_poly.entity_id
_entity_poly.type
_entity_poly.pdbx_seq_one_letter_code
_entity_poly.pdbx_strand_id
1 'polypeptide(L)' 'MKIEGMMCGHCEAAVKKALEALEEVDTAEVSHEAGTAVVTLNSEISNEVLKKTVEDKDYTVTAIED' A
#
# COMPACT_ATOMS: atom_id res chain seq x y z
N MET A 1 3.62 6.49 1.07
CA MET A 1 2.15 6.45 0.90
C MET A 1 1.49 6.44 2.27
N LYS A 2 0.54 7.32 2.48
CA LYS A 2 -0.21 7.36 3.72
C LYS A 2 -1.57 6.72 3.53
N ILE A 3 -1.95 5.86 4.45
CA ILE A 3 -3.19 5.10 4.35
C ILE A 3 -3.97 5.23 5.65
N GLU A 4 -5.25 5.53 5.54
CA GLU A 4 -6.15 5.59 6.69
C GLU A 4 -7.00 4.33 6.73
N GLY A 5 -7.36 3.91 7.93
CA GLY A 5 -8.21 2.75 8.14
C GLY A 5 -7.47 1.49 8.58
N MET A 6 -6.15 1.52 8.56
CA MET A 6 -5.36 0.41 9.08
C MET A 6 -5.27 0.53 10.59
N MET A 7 -6.01 -0.30 11.29
CA MET A 7 -6.11 -0.21 12.75
C MET A 7 -5.41 -1.35 13.48
N CYS A 8 -4.93 -2.35 12.76
CA CYS A 8 -4.25 -3.49 13.38
C CYS A 8 -3.33 -4.18 12.38
N GLY A 9 -2.51 -5.10 12.88
CA GLY A 9 -1.57 -5.83 12.04
C GLY A 9 -2.22 -6.66 10.94
N HIS A 10 -3.47 -7.03 11.14
CA HIS A 10 -4.22 -7.77 10.14
C HIS A 10 -4.46 -6.93 8.89
N CYS A 11 -4.81 -5.67 9.09
CA CYS A 11 -4.99 -4.71 8.00
C CYS A 11 -3.68 -4.45 7.29
N GLU A 12 -2.62 -4.30 8.07
CA GLU A 12 -1.27 -4.11 7.54
C GLU A 12 -0.88 -5.26 6.60
N ALA A 13 -1.10 -6.49 7.05
CA ALA A 13 -0.77 -7.66 6.26
C ALA A 13 -1.60 -7.73 4.97
N ALA A 14 -2.86 -7.36 5.03
CA ALA A 14 -3.74 -7.36 3.87
C ALA A 14 -3.27 -6.37 2.82
N VAL A 15 -2.91 -5.17 3.23
CA VAL A 15 -2.41 -4.14 2.32
C VAL A 15 -1.07 -4.55 1.71
N LYS A 16 -0.17 -5.06 2.55
CA LYS A 16 1.12 -5.53 2.08
C LYS A 16 0.96 -6.61 1.01
N LYS A 17 0.12 -7.58 1.28
CA LYS A 17 -0.10 -8.68 0.36
C LYS A 17 -0.70 -8.21 -0.96
N ALA A 18 -1.64 -7.26 -0.89
CA ALA A 18 -2.25 -6.71 -2.08
C ALA A 18 -1.23 -5.96 -2.94
N LEU A 19 -0.36 -5.18 -2.31
CA LEU A 19 0.67 -4.44 -3.05
C LEU A 19 1.71 -5.38 -3.64
N GLU A 20 2.14 -6.38 -2.88
CA GLU A 20 3.15 -7.33 -3.38
C GLU A 20 2.60 -8.26 -4.47
N ALA A 21 1.29 -8.33 -4.62
CA ALA A 21 0.69 -9.10 -5.71
C ALA A 21 0.89 -8.43 -7.06
N LEU A 22 1.25 -7.15 -7.08
CA LEU A 22 1.54 -6.44 -8.32
C LEU A 22 2.94 -6.82 -8.81
N GLU A 23 3.05 -7.14 -10.09
CA GLU A 23 4.34 -7.54 -10.68
C GLU A 23 5.38 -6.44 -10.62
N GLU A 24 4.95 -5.19 -10.68
CA GLU A 24 5.82 -4.03 -10.64
C GLU A 24 6.33 -3.72 -9.24
N VAL A 25 5.75 -4.33 -8.22
CA VAL A 25 6.15 -4.13 -6.84
C VAL A 25 7.10 -5.24 -6.42
N ASP A 26 8.32 -4.85 -6.05
CA ASP A 26 9.33 -5.79 -5.56
C ASP A 26 9.06 -6.17 -4.11
N THR A 27 8.93 -5.15 -3.26
CA THR A 27 8.56 -5.34 -1.85
C THR A 27 7.63 -4.22 -1.41
N ALA A 28 6.88 -4.49 -0.37
CA ALA A 28 6.05 -3.47 0.26
C ALA A 28 6.18 -3.60 1.77
N GLU A 29 6.46 -2.48 2.42
CA GLU A 29 6.50 -2.41 3.87
C GLU A 29 5.37 -1.53 4.34
N VAL A 30 4.50 -2.08 5.16
CA VAL A 30 3.31 -1.39 5.63
C VAL A 30 3.36 -1.31 7.15
N SER A 31 3.06 -0.14 7.69
CA SER A 31 3.02 0.06 9.13
C SER A 31 1.66 0.62 9.51
N HIS A 32 0.89 -0.14 10.27
CA HIS A 32 -0.42 0.32 10.74
C HIS A 32 -0.29 1.36 11.85
N GLU A 33 0.80 1.32 12.61
CA GLU A 33 1.03 2.31 13.66
C GLU A 33 1.30 3.69 13.09
N ALA A 34 2.07 3.75 12.02
CA ALA A 34 2.37 5.01 11.35
C ALA A 34 1.32 5.38 10.31
N GLY A 35 0.49 4.42 9.92
CA GLY A 35 -0.49 4.61 8.86
C GLY A 35 0.15 4.82 7.50
N THR A 36 1.31 4.18 7.28
CA THR A 36 2.07 4.38 6.05
C THR A 36 2.41 3.05 5.38
N ALA A 37 2.70 3.15 4.10
CA ALA A 37 3.20 2.02 3.33
C ALA A 37 4.36 2.49 2.46
N VAL A 38 5.46 1.76 2.51
CA VAL A 38 6.62 2.03 1.67
C VAL A 38 6.70 0.91 0.64
N VAL A 39 6.64 1.30 -0.62
CA VAL A 39 6.62 0.35 -1.73
C VAL A 39 7.89 0.48 -2.54
N THR A 40 8.58 -0.63 -2.72
CA THR A 40 9.76 -0.68 -3.58
C THR A 40 9.34 -1.25 -4.93
N LEU A 41 9.55 -0.48 -5.96
CA LEU A 41 9.15 -0.85 -7.32
C LEU A 41 10.35 -1.39 -8.09
N ASN A 42 10.11 -2.38 -8.94
CA ASN A 42 11.12 -2.89 -9.84
C ASN A 42 10.91 -2.43 -11.28
N SER A 43 9.80 -1.73 -11.52
CA SER A 43 9.54 -1.06 -12.80
C SER A 43 8.56 0.08 -12.56
N GLU A 44 8.34 0.89 -13.59
CA GLU A 44 7.44 2.03 -13.45
C GLU A 44 5.99 1.57 -13.32
N ILE A 45 5.30 2.15 -12.36
CA ILE A 45 3.89 1.89 -12.13
C ILE A 45 3.22 3.22 -11.76
N SER A 46 2.00 3.40 -12.19
CA SER A 46 1.23 4.60 -11.87
C SER A 46 0.83 4.61 -10.39
N ASN A 47 0.92 5.77 -9.77
CA ASN A 47 0.46 5.94 -8.39
C ASN A 47 -1.03 5.60 -8.27
N GLU A 48 -1.80 5.82 -9.33
CA GLU A 48 -3.21 5.48 -9.33
C GLU A 48 -3.45 3.98 -9.16
N VAL A 49 -2.58 3.16 -9.74
CA VAL A 49 -2.68 1.71 -9.60
C VAL A 49 -2.43 1.30 -8.16
N LEU A 50 -1.43 1.89 -7.52
CA LEU A 50 -1.13 1.63 -6.11
C LEU A 50 -2.30 2.05 -5.22
N LYS A 51 -2.82 3.24 -5.44
CA LYS A 51 -3.95 3.76 -4.70
C LYS A 51 -5.18 2.85 -4.84
N LYS A 52 -5.49 2.48 -6.06
CA LYS A 52 -6.64 1.63 -6.35
C LYS A 52 -6.49 0.25 -5.69
N THR A 53 -5.28 -0.30 -5.70
CA THR A 53 -5.01 -1.58 -5.06
C THR A 53 -5.30 -1.54 -3.57
N VAL A 54 -4.91 -0.46 -2.91
CA VAL A 54 -5.17 -0.28 -1.49
C VAL A 54 -6.64 -0.01 -1.22
N GLU A 55 -7.25 0.86 -2.02
CA GLU A 55 -8.66 1.21 -1.84
C GLU A 55 -9.60 0.02 -2.09
N ASP A 56 -9.16 -0.92 -2.90
CA ASP A 56 -9.90 -2.14 -3.16
C ASP A 56 -10.03 -3.00 -1.90
N LYS A 57 -9.22 -2.73 -0.89
CA LYS A 57 -9.26 -3.41 0.41
C LYS A 57 -10.00 -2.59 1.47
N ASP A 58 -10.79 -1.62 1.04
CA ASP A 58 -11.59 -0.75 1.93
C ASP A 58 -10.76 0.21 2.79
N TYR A 59 -9.58 0.58 2.31
CA TYR A 59 -8.74 1.57 2.97
C TYR A 59 -8.68 2.84 2.13
N THR A 60 -8.35 3.95 2.78
CA THR A 60 -8.26 5.24 2.10
C THR A 60 -6.81 5.67 2.02
N VAL A 61 -6.35 5.95 0.81
CA VAL A 61 -5.01 6.51 0.60
C VAL A 61 -5.13 8.02 0.65
N THR A 62 -4.46 8.64 1.61
CA THR A 62 -4.55 10.09 1.81
C THR A 62 -3.42 10.84 1.10
N ALA A 63 -2.29 10.20 0.88
CA ALA A 63 -1.16 10.83 0.18
C ALA A 63 -0.26 9.76 -0.40
N ILE A 64 0.28 10.04 -1.57
CA ILE A 64 1.27 9.18 -2.21
C ILE A 64 2.49 10.03 -2.52
N GLU A 65 3.65 9.58 -2.06
CA GLU A 65 4.91 10.25 -2.34
C GLU A 65 5.84 9.27 -3.06
N ASP A 66 6.54 9.80 -4.03
CA ASP A 66 7.54 9.01 -4.75
C ASP A 66 8.81 8.80 -3.95
#